data_30d0ea19b3346215d04555b0988cc10f
#
_entry.id   30d0ea19b3346215d04555b0988cc10f
#
_cell.length_a   1.000
_cell.length_b   1.000
_cell.length_c   1.000
_cell.angle_alpha   90.00
_cell.angle_beta   90.00
_cell.angle_gamma   90.00
#
_symmetry.space_group_name_H-M   'P 1'
#
loop_
_entity.id
_entity.type
_entity.pdbx_description
1 polymer ?
#
loop_
_entity_poly.entity_id
_entity_poly.type
_entity_poly.pdbx_seq_one_letter_code
_entity_poly.pdbx_strand_id
1 'polypeptide(L)'
;PARIQKLTDRMIGIAMAEEGADFLDVFNFFLQQAYSEDASYKSSVRIFRGSLPHLGPFTKDLVYSKGFILIYNYLRLAVKEGLVDRISLLFIGKTSLEDQRLLAHLLEEGLIVKPHYIPHQFKDLAALSCWMCYALFFDKLDLDKLAIDYRNILRG
;
A
#
# COMPACT_ATOMS: atom_id res chain seq x y z
N PRO A 1 3.93 -10.45 2.00
CA PRO A 1 2.69 -11.22 2.20
C PRO A 1 1.99 -10.86 3.51
N ALA A 2 2.49 -11.24 4.70
CA ALA A 2 1.77 -11.05 5.98
C ALA A 2 1.45 -9.57 6.32
N ARG A 3 2.32 -8.63 5.96
CA ARG A 3 2.06 -7.18 6.18
C ARG A 3 0.96 -6.65 5.27
N ILE A 4 0.93 -7.08 4.02
CA ILE A 4 -0.10 -6.67 3.05
C ILE A 4 -1.44 -7.24 3.49
N GLN A 5 -1.49 -8.53 3.83
CA GLN A 5 -2.69 -9.18 4.38
C GLN A 5 -3.24 -8.40 5.57
N LYS A 6 -2.39 -8.08 6.55
CA LYS A 6 -2.79 -7.31 7.73
C LYS A 6 -3.31 -5.90 7.41
N LEU A 7 -2.79 -5.25 6.37
CA LEU A 7 -3.32 -3.97 5.90
C LEU A 7 -4.70 -4.14 5.27
N THR A 8 -4.87 -5.15 4.41
CA THR A 8 -6.14 -5.45 3.75
C THR A 8 -7.22 -5.79 4.76
N ASP A 9 -6.95 -6.70 5.70
CA ASP A 9 -7.91 -7.11 6.72
C ASP A 9 -8.34 -5.93 7.60
N ARG A 10 -7.40 -5.00 7.88
CA ARG A 10 -7.74 -3.78 8.62
C ARG A 10 -8.63 -2.85 7.81
N MET A 11 -8.41 -2.73 6.50
CA MET A 11 -9.29 -1.93 5.62
C MET A 11 -10.70 -2.52 5.58
N ILE A 12 -10.81 -3.85 5.51
CA ILE A 12 -12.11 -4.55 5.57
C ILE A 12 -12.80 -4.29 6.90
N GLY A 13 -12.10 -4.44 8.02
CA GLY A 13 -12.66 -4.18 9.34
C GLY A 13 -13.14 -2.72 9.52
N ILE A 14 -12.43 -1.74 8.92
CA ILE A 14 -12.89 -0.34 8.93
C ILE A 14 -14.15 -0.18 8.07
N ALA A 15 -14.19 -0.78 6.87
CA ALA A 15 -15.36 -0.74 6.01
C ALA A 15 -16.60 -1.37 6.69
N MET A 16 -16.44 -2.51 7.34
CA MET A 16 -17.50 -3.13 8.15
C MET A 16 -18.03 -2.16 9.21
N ALA A 17 -17.14 -1.49 9.93
CA ALA A 17 -17.53 -0.53 10.97
C ALA A 17 -18.19 0.74 10.38
N GLU A 18 -17.80 1.18 9.18
CA GLU A 18 -18.49 2.26 8.44
C GLU A 18 -19.91 1.83 8.01
N GLU A 19 -20.10 0.56 7.72
CA GLU A 19 -21.39 -0.05 7.37
C GLU A 19 -22.26 -0.36 8.61
N GLY A 20 -21.77 -0.11 9.82
CA GLY A 20 -22.51 -0.25 11.07
C GLY A 20 -22.20 -1.49 11.90
N ALA A 21 -21.18 -2.28 11.50
CA ALA A 21 -20.69 -3.38 12.33
C ALA A 21 -20.15 -2.87 13.67
N ASP A 22 -20.45 -3.56 14.74
CA ASP A 22 -19.95 -3.22 16.06
C ASP A 22 -18.56 -3.80 16.36
N PHE A 23 -18.08 -3.56 17.58
CA PHE A 23 -16.76 -4.06 18.00
C PHE A 23 -16.68 -5.59 17.96
N LEU A 24 -17.74 -6.30 18.34
CA LEU A 24 -17.76 -7.76 18.38
C LEU A 24 -17.78 -8.35 16.98
N ASP A 25 -18.49 -7.74 16.05
CA ASP A 25 -18.51 -8.14 14.65
C ASP A 25 -17.11 -8.06 14.03
N VAL A 26 -16.43 -6.93 14.25
CA VAL A 26 -15.06 -6.72 13.75
C VAL A 26 -14.05 -7.64 14.46
N PHE A 27 -14.23 -7.89 15.75
CA PHE A 27 -13.40 -8.84 16.50
C PHE A 27 -13.55 -10.27 15.95
N ASN A 28 -14.79 -10.71 15.72
CA ASN A 28 -15.07 -12.02 15.14
C ASN A 28 -14.55 -12.15 13.72
N PHE A 29 -14.63 -11.09 12.92
CA PHE A 29 -14.00 -11.06 11.61
C PHE A 29 -12.50 -11.37 11.69
N PHE A 30 -11.73 -10.71 12.58
CA PHE A 30 -10.30 -10.99 12.73
C PHE A 30 -10.03 -12.41 13.22
N LEU A 31 -10.84 -12.97 14.10
CA LEU A 31 -10.73 -14.38 14.50
C LEU A 31 -10.91 -15.33 13.30
N GLN A 32 -11.89 -15.05 12.43
CA GLN A 32 -12.12 -15.84 11.20
C GLN A 32 -10.96 -15.73 10.20
N GLN A 33 -10.20 -14.63 10.21
CA GLN A 33 -8.97 -14.49 9.45
C GLN A 33 -7.75 -15.16 10.10
N ALA A 34 -7.96 -16.05 11.07
CA ALA A 34 -6.94 -16.79 11.79
C ALA A 34 -5.95 -15.94 12.62
N TYR A 35 -6.35 -14.74 13.04
CA TYR A 35 -5.62 -13.99 14.05
C TYR A 35 -5.85 -14.59 15.45
N SER A 36 -4.84 -14.49 16.33
CA SER A 36 -5.04 -14.82 17.75
C SER A 36 -6.03 -13.87 18.42
N GLU A 37 -6.65 -14.28 19.52
CA GLU A 37 -7.60 -13.44 20.29
C GLU A 37 -6.98 -12.07 20.64
N ASP A 38 -5.72 -12.05 21.14
CA ASP A 38 -5.01 -10.83 21.48
C ASP A 38 -4.78 -9.92 20.25
N ALA A 39 -4.42 -10.50 19.11
CA ALA A 39 -4.22 -9.75 17.86
C ALA A 39 -5.55 -9.23 17.30
N SER A 40 -6.62 -10.01 17.38
CA SER A 40 -7.99 -9.64 16.99
C SER A 40 -8.50 -8.49 17.84
N TYR A 41 -8.36 -8.60 19.18
CA TYR A 41 -8.73 -7.55 20.12
C TYR A 41 -7.97 -6.24 19.84
N LYS A 42 -6.65 -6.29 19.72
CA LYS A 42 -5.81 -5.11 19.43
C LYS A 42 -6.18 -4.47 18.09
N SER A 43 -6.54 -5.26 17.09
CA SER A 43 -6.94 -4.76 15.78
C SER A 43 -8.29 -4.07 15.84
N SER A 44 -9.26 -4.64 16.55
CA SER A 44 -10.59 -4.07 16.76
C SER A 44 -10.54 -2.78 17.59
N VAL A 45 -9.79 -2.78 18.70
CA VAL A 45 -9.54 -1.56 19.50
C VAL A 45 -8.95 -0.46 18.64
N ARG A 46 -8.06 -0.79 17.71
CA ARG A 46 -7.45 0.21 16.84
C ARG A 46 -8.46 0.82 15.87
N ILE A 47 -9.42 0.04 15.38
CA ILE A 47 -10.46 0.52 14.46
C ILE A 47 -11.45 1.44 15.19
N PHE A 48 -11.82 1.13 16.42
CA PHE A 48 -12.75 1.94 17.21
C PHE A 48 -12.08 2.95 18.14
N ARG A 49 -10.75 3.11 18.03
CA ARG A 49 -9.98 3.99 18.92
C ARG A 49 -10.40 5.46 18.79
N GLY A 50 -10.81 6.03 19.94
CA GLY A 50 -11.22 7.43 20.01
C GLY A 50 -12.63 7.70 19.51
N SER A 51 -13.40 6.67 19.16
CA SER A 51 -14.83 6.76 18.88
C SER A 51 -15.65 6.08 19.98
N LEU A 52 -16.88 6.51 20.12
CA LEU A 52 -17.88 5.75 20.88
C LEU A 52 -18.35 4.57 20.00
N PRO A 53 -18.86 3.47 20.61
CA PRO A 53 -19.28 2.28 19.89
C PRO A 53 -20.28 2.50 18.75
N HIS A 54 -20.92 3.66 18.73
CA HIS A 54 -21.95 4.02 17.75
C HIS A 54 -21.55 5.15 16.79
N LEU A 55 -20.32 5.67 16.88
CA LEU A 55 -19.88 6.83 16.08
C LEU A 55 -19.02 6.49 14.86
N GLY A 56 -18.91 5.22 14.53
CA GLY A 56 -18.11 4.74 13.39
C GLY A 56 -16.61 4.60 13.69
N PRO A 57 -15.84 4.14 12.71
CA PRO A 57 -14.45 3.78 12.90
C PRO A 57 -13.50 4.96 12.88
N PHE A 58 -12.31 4.75 13.43
CA PHE A 58 -11.17 5.64 13.29
C PHE A 58 -10.49 5.42 11.94
N THR A 59 -10.72 6.32 10.99
CA THR A 59 -10.33 6.17 9.58
C THR A 59 -8.87 6.49 9.26
N LYS A 60 -8.03 6.84 10.24
CA LYS A 60 -6.61 7.21 10.01
C LYS A 60 -5.83 6.12 9.27
N ASP A 61 -6.11 4.85 9.53
CA ASP A 61 -5.42 3.75 8.87
C ASP A 61 -5.78 3.65 7.37
N LEU A 62 -6.97 4.12 6.96
CA LEU A 62 -7.32 4.25 5.54
C LEU A 62 -6.41 5.24 4.79
N VAL A 63 -6.04 6.34 5.43
CA VAL A 63 -5.15 7.33 4.83
C VAL A 63 -3.80 6.72 4.52
N TYR A 64 -3.24 5.92 5.44
CA TYR A 64 -1.98 5.22 5.20
C TYR A 64 -2.10 4.17 4.08
N SER A 65 -3.19 3.42 4.04
CA SER A 65 -3.42 2.42 3.01
C SER A 65 -3.62 3.04 1.63
N LYS A 66 -4.40 4.13 1.54
CA LYS A 66 -4.55 4.92 0.31
C LYS A 66 -3.20 5.49 -0.15
N GLY A 67 -2.43 6.08 0.77
CA GLY A 67 -1.09 6.62 0.48
C GLY A 67 -0.15 5.54 -0.05
N PHE A 68 -0.16 4.34 0.54
CA PHE A 68 0.65 3.22 0.07
C PHE A 68 0.30 2.85 -1.37
N ILE A 69 -1.00 2.70 -1.70
CA ILE A 69 -1.46 2.35 -3.05
C ILE A 69 -1.08 3.46 -4.05
N LEU A 70 -1.27 4.72 -3.70
CA LEU A 70 -0.94 5.86 -4.55
C LEU A 70 0.55 5.92 -4.87
N ILE A 71 1.42 5.81 -3.85
CA ILE A 71 2.88 5.82 -4.04
C ILE A 71 3.32 4.60 -4.83
N TYR A 72 2.80 3.41 -4.54
CA TYR A 72 3.14 2.21 -5.28
C TYR A 72 2.80 2.34 -6.78
N ASN A 73 1.60 2.83 -7.11
CA ASN A 73 1.20 3.06 -8.49
C ASN A 73 2.02 4.17 -9.16
N TYR A 74 2.37 5.23 -8.43
CA TYR A 74 3.28 6.27 -8.93
C TYR A 74 4.64 5.70 -9.32
N LEU A 75 5.25 4.85 -8.47
CA LEU A 75 6.52 4.20 -8.76
C LEU A 75 6.43 3.30 -10.00
N ARG A 76 5.36 2.50 -10.11
CA ARG A 76 5.12 1.64 -11.28
C ARG A 76 5.01 2.46 -12.56
N LEU A 77 4.27 3.56 -12.52
CA LEU A 77 4.09 4.44 -13.67
C LEU A 77 5.40 5.14 -14.03
N ALA A 78 6.14 5.65 -13.05
CA ALA A 78 7.44 6.29 -13.28
C ALA A 78 8.43 5.36 -13.98
N VAL A 79 8.48 4.08 -13.58
CA VAL A 79 9.31 3.07 -14.25
C VAL A 79 8.80 2.79 -15.67
N LYS A 80 7.50 2.60 -15.84
CA LYS A 80 6.88 2.31 -17.15
C LYS A 80 7.13 3.43 -18.17
N GLU A 81 7.07 4.69 -17.73
CA GLU A 81 7.25 5.88 -18.58
C GLU A 81 8.73 6.32 -18.69
N GLY A 82 9.67 5.60 -18.06
CA GLY A 82 11.09 5.97 -18.05
C GLY A 82 11.43 7.22 -17.23
N LEU A 83 10.55 7.63 -16.32
CA LEU A 83 10.69 8.84 -15.50
C LEU A 83 11.23 8.53 -14.09
N VAL A 84 12.13 7.55 -13.99
CA VAL A 84 12.66 7.04 -12.70
C VAL A 84 13.41 8.10 -11.89
N ASP A 85 14.02 9.06 -12.52
CA ASP A 85 14.73 10.17 -11.84
C ASP A 85 13.79 11.03 -10.99
N ARG A 86 12.50 11.08 -11.33
CA ARG A 86 11.47 11.82 -10.60
C ARG A 86 11.12 11.18 -9.27
N ILE A 87 11.43 9.90 -9.08
CA ILE A 87 11.18 9.17 -7.83
C ILE A 87 11.91 9.84 -6.65
N SER A 88 13.09 10.40 -6.88
CA SER A 88 13.83 11.12 -5.86
C SER A 88 13.09 12.31 -5.26
N LEU A 89 12.22 12.95 -6.05
CA LEU A 89 11.43 14.12 -5.61
C LEU A 89 10.41 13.80 -4.51
N LEU A 90 10.03 12.52 -4.35
CA LEU A 90 9.19 12.09 -3.22
C LEU A 90 9.83 12.37 -1.85
N PHE A 91 11.15 12.59 -1.80
CA PHE A 91 11.94 12.79 -0.58
C PHE A 91 12.35 14.24 -0.34
N ILE A 92 11.84 15.18 -1.14
CA ILE A 92 12.19 16.62 -1.03
C ILE A 92 11.64 17.23 0.26
N GLY A 93 10.50 16.69 0.75
CA GLY A 93 9.84 17.18 1.96
C GLY A 93 8.43 16.63 2.08
N LYS A 94 7.63 17.28 2.91
CA LYS A 94 6.21 16.94 3.07
C LYS A 94 5.40 17.60 1.96
N THR A 95 5.31 16.95 0.81
CA THR A 95 4.59 17.41 -0.38
C THR A 95 3.54 16.37 -0.80
N SER A 96 2.60 16.76 -1.64
CA SER A 96 1.63 15.85 -2.25
C SER A 96 2.15 15.26 -3.56
N LEU A 97 1.48 14.24 -4.11
CA LEU A 97 1.82 13.72 -5.44
C LEU A 97 1.47 14.71 -6.56
N GLU A 98 0.47 15.53 -6.35
CA GLU A 98 0.06 16.60 -7.28
C GLU A 98 1.17 17.63 -7.47
N ASP A 99 1.98 17.88 -6.44
CA ASP A 99 3.10 18.82 -6.48
C ASP A 99 4.29 18.31 -7.29
N GLN A 100 4.35 17.02 -7.62
CA GLN A 100 5.51 16.40 -8.26
C GLN A 100 5.86 17.03 -9.62
N ARG A 101 4.86 17.44 -10.38
CA ARG A 101 5.06 18.13 -11.65
C ARG A 101 5.72 19.51 -11.45
N LEU A 102 5.24 20.28 -10.48
CA LEU A 102 5.82 21.58 -10.11
C LEU A 102 7.24 21.42 -9.60
N LEU A 103 7.49 20.47 -8.69
CA LEU A 103 8.82 20.19 -8.16
C LEU A 103 9.81 19.79 -9.25
N ALA A 104 9.38 18.99 -10.22
CA ALA A 104 10.22 18.64 -11.36
C ALA A 104 10.61 19.86 -12.19
N HIS A 105 9.65 20.76 -12.47
CA HIS A 105 9.91 21.99 -13.20
C HIS A 105 10.86 22.94 -12.43
N LEU A 106 10.63 23.13 -11.14
CA LEU A 106 11.50 23.93 -10.29
C LEU A 106 12.93 23.39 -10.20
N LEU A 107 13.07 22.06 -10.25
CA LEU A 107 14.40 21.41 -10.32
C LEU A 107 15.08 21.65 -11.65
N GLU A 108 14.35 21.55 -12.76
CA GLU A 108 14.86 21.82 -14.12
C GLU A 108 15.33 23.29 -14.28
N GLU A 109 14.61 24.22 -13.65
CA GLU A 109 15.00 25.65 -13.61
C GLU A 109 16.12 25.97 -12.59
N GLY A 110 16.56 24.99 -11.80
CA GLY A 110 17.61 25.18 -10.80
C GLY A 110 17.16 25.97 -9.56
N LEU A 111 15.85 26.16 -9.36
CA LEU A 111 15.28 26.86 -8.21
C LEU A 111 15.25 26.00 -6.95
N ILE A 112 15.30 24.70 -7.09
CA ILE A 112 15.43 23.74 -6.00
C ILE A 112 16.54 22.73 -6.32
N VAL A 113 17.02 22.03 -5.30
CA VAL A 113 18.04 20.97 -5.43
C VAL A 113 17.44 19.61 -5.16
N LYS A 114 18.05 18.56 -5.73
CA LYS A 114 17.66 17.17 -5.42
C LYS A 114 17.78 16.90 -3.92
N PRO A 115 16.90 16.03 -3.36
CA PRO A 115 16.98 15.66 -1.95
C PRO A 115 18.34 15.07 -1.61
N HIS A 116 18.96 15.56 -0.55
CA HIS A 116 20.25 15.07 -0.09
C HIS A 116 20.14 13.68 0.58
N TYR A 117 19.03 13.46 1.28
CA TYR A 117 18.77 12.22 2.00
C TYR A 117 17.70 11.41 1.30
N ILE A 118 18.11 10.30 0.69
CA ILE A 118 17.22 9.33 0.03
C ILE A 118 17.37 8.00 0.77
N PRO A 119 16.26 7.32 1.14
CA PRO A 119 16.32 6.00 1.73
C PRO A 119 17.10 5.02 0.85
N HIS A 120 17.84 4.11 1.47
CA HIS A 120 18.75 3.20 0.76
C HIS A 120 18.06 2.44 -0.38
N GLN A 121 16.80 2.03 -0.17
CA GLN A 121 15.99 1.28 -1.14
C GLN A 121 15.70 2.06 -2.44
N PHE A 122 15.84 3.39 -2.41
CA PHE A 122 15.58 4.29 -3.54
C PHE A 122 16.85 4.93 -4.10
N LYS A 123 18.03 4.56 -3.60
CA LYS A 123 19.31 5.06 -4.11
C LYS A 123 19.71 4.38 -5.42
N ASP A 124 19.44 3.07 -5.50
CA ASP A 124 19.68 2.28 -6.71
C ASP A 124 18.40 2.22 -7.56
N LEU A 125 18.26 3.20 -8.44
CA LEU A 125 17.12 3.29 -9.35
C LEU A 125 17.09 2.15 -10.37
N ALA A 126 18.23 1.55 -10.70
CA ALA A 126 18.29 0.42 -11.61
C ALA A 126 17.71 -0.84 -10.96
N ALA A 127 18.11 -1.15 -9.73
CA ALA A 127 17.54 -2.24 -8.94
C ALA A 127 16.05 -2.03 -8.71
N LEU A 128 15.64 -0.81 -8.32
CA LEU A 128 14.22 -0.47 -8.13
C LEU A 128 13.41 -0.68 -9.41
N SER A 129 13.94 -0.22 -10.56
CA SER A 129 13.29 -0.39 -11.86
C SER A 129 13.14 -1.86 -12.23
N CYS A 130 14.17 -2.66 -12.00
CA CYS A 130 14.13 -4.11 -12.23
C CYS A 130 13.02 -4.77 -11.41
N TRP A 131 12.93 -4.46 -10.11
CA TRP A 131 11.88 -4.97 -9.24
C TRP A 131 10.48 -4.57 -9.69
N MET A 132 10.29 -3.32 -10.11
CA MET A 132 9.00 -2.83 -10.58
C MET A 132 8.62 -3.43 -11.94
N CYS A 133 9.55 -3.60 -12.86
CA CYS A 133 9.31 -4.29 -14.13
C CYS A 133 8.91 -5.75 -13.91
N TYR A 134 9.56 -6.43 -12.97
CA TYR A 134 9.22 -7.81 -12.61
C TYR A 134 7.80 -7.89 -12.05
N ALA A 135 7.42 -7.00 -11.14
CA ALA A 135 6.07 -6.90 -10.62
C ALA A 135 5.04 -6.61 -11.72
N LEU A 136 5.34 -5.68 -12.64
CA LEU A 136 4.48 -5.36 -13.80
C LEU A 136 4.28 -6.55 -14.75
N PHE A 137 5.30 -7.40 -14.90
CA PHE A 137 5.20 -8.62 -15.69
C PHE A 137 4.26 -9.64 -15.03
N PHE A 138 4.44 -9.88 -13.73
CA PHE A 138 3.61 -10.85 -13.00
C PHE A 138 2.14 -10.42 -12.89
N ASP A 139 1.85 -9.13 -12.80
CA ASP A 139 0.48 -8.61 -12.82
C ASP A 139 -0.28 -8.93 -14.13
N LYS A 140 0.45 -9.26 -15.19
CA LYS A 140 -0.15 -9.67 -16.48
C LYS A 140 -0.39 -11.18 -16.59
N LEU A 141 0.15 -11.97 -15.67
CA LEU A 141 -0.02 -13.42 -15.67
C LEU A 141 -1.37 -13.76 -15.04
N ASP A 142 -2.22 -14.38 -15.83
CA ASP A 142 -3.49 -14.92 -15.39
C ASP A 142 -3.24 -16.30 -14.78
N LEU A 143 -3.12 -16.33 -13.45
CA LEU A 143 -2.85 -17.58 -12.71
C LEU A 143 -3.99 -18.59 -12.84
N ASP A 144 -5.23 -18.17 -13.09
CA ASP A 144 -6.35 -19.09 -13.27
C ASP A 144 -6.22 -19.85 -14.60
N LYS A 145 -5.73 -19.20 -15.66
CA LYS A 145 -5.41 -19.87 -16.93
C LYS A 145 -4.23 -20.81 -16.78
N LEU A 146 -3.17 -20.37 -16.09
CA LEU A 146 -2.00 -21.21 -15.85
C LEU A 146 -2.30 -22.41 -14.92
N ALA A 147 -3.24 -22.25 -13.98
CA ALA A 147 -3.60 -23.29 -13.03
C ALA A 147 -4.12 -24.57 -13.72
N ILE A 148 -4.71 -24.46 -14.90
CA ILE A 148 -5.21 -25.62 -15.66
C ILE A 148 -4.04 -26.54 -16.01
N ASP A 149 -2.93 -26.01 -16.46
CA ASP A 149 -1.75 -26.76 -16.90
C ASP A 149 -0.95 -27.33 -15.72
N TYR A 150 -0.87 -26.58 -14.60
CA TYR A 150 -0.03 -26.97 -13.46
C TYR A 150 -0.75 -27.74 -12.35
N ARG A 151 -2.09 -27.78 -12.32
CA ARG A 151 -2.85 -28.53 -11.30
C ARG A 151 -2.53 -30.02 -11.28
N ASN A 152 -2.31 -30.60 -12.44
CA ASN A 152 -1.97 -32.03 -12.56
C ASN A 152 -0.57 -32.33 -12.04
N ILE A 153 0.37 -31.40 -12.20
CA ILE A 153 1.75 -31.49 -11.69
C ILE A 153 1.79 -31.33 -10.16
N LEU A 154 0.95 -30.43 -9.62
CA LEU A 154 0.92 -30.13 -8.19
C LEU A 154 0.14 -31.16 -7.36
N ARG A 155 -0.74 -31.94 -7.99
CA ARG A 155 -1.63 -32.93 -7.32
C ARG A 155 -1.23 -34.40 -7.59
N GLY A 156 -0.21 -34.65 -8.41
CA GLY A 156 0.40 -35.95 -8.60
C GLY A 156 1.35 -36.25 -7.47
#